data_aa213c90601f8d47ff9ed54d37c73637
#
_entry.id   aa213c90601f8d47ff9ed54d37c73637
#
_cell.length_a   1.000
_cell.length_b   1.000
_cell.length_c   1.000
_cell.angle_alpha   90.00
_cell.angle_beta   90.00
_cell.angle_gamma   90.00
#
_symmetry.space_group_name_H-M   'P 1'
#
loop_
_entity.id
_entity.type
_entity.pdbx_description
1 polymer ?
#
loop_
_entity_poly.entity_id
_entity_poly.type
_entity_poly.pdbx_seq_one_letter_code
_entity_poly.pdbx_strand_id
1 'polypeptide(L)'
;MLEQFYRNWHADLTRWCSAMTQDPVLAEDLVQEAFLRAMNHLTVLENISETQQRAWFYRTIKNLYLDRVRHGRFETIYEDLPESVEKIPEYDGIDWGILLGKLPGNEGIIFCMRYLEGYTSREIGEIFHMPPGTVRAQLSLARKHLKEALKPL
;
A
#
# COMPACT_ATOMS: atom_id res chain seq x y z
N MET A 1 5.91 -21.61 5.66
CA MET A 1 5.18 -20.59 4.87
C MET A 1 5.85 -19.23 4.93
N LEU A 2 6.01 -18.65 6.10
CA LEU A 2 6.57 -17.29 6.23
C LEU A 2 8.02 -17.20 5.75
N GLU A 3 8.83 -18.21 6.03
CA GLU A 3 10.20 -18.26 5.58
C GLU A 3 10.29 -18.24 4.05
N GLN A 4 9.46 -19.01 3.37
CA GLN A 4 9.41 -19.05 1.91
C GLN A 4 8.91 -17.71 1.36
N PHE A 5 7.91 -17.12 1.99
CA PHE A 5 7.42 -15.81 1.62
C PHE A 5 8.51 -14.75 1.76
N TYR A 6 9.28 -14.79 2.85
CA TYR A 6 10.40 -13.88 3.07
C TYR A 6 11.42 -13.97 1.93
N ARG A 7 11.82 -15.20 1.57
CA ARG A 7 12.78 -15.40 0.48
C ARG A 7 12.28 -14.88 -0.85
N ASN A 8 10.99 -15.08 -1.12
CA ASN A 8 10.41 -14.67 -2.40
C ASN A 8 10.17 -13.18 -2.50
N TRP A 9 9.81 -12.51 -1.41
CA TRP A 9 9.23 -11.18 -1.49
C TRP A 9 9.95 -10.10 -0.67
N HIS A 10 10.88 -10.47 0.20
CA HIS A 10 11.59 -9.49 1.03
C HIS A 10 12.24 -8.38 0.21
N ALA A 11 12.95 -8.74 -0.84
CA ALA A 11 13.64 -7.77 -1.69
C ALA A 11 12.66 -6.83 -2.39
N ASP A 12 11.56 -7.38 -2.91
CA ASP A 12 10.55 -6.58 -3.60
C ASP A 12 9.82 -5.64 -2.64
N LEU A 13 9.47 -6.12 -1.47
CA LEU A 13 8.84 -5.30 -0.44
C LEU A 13 9.75 -4.17 0.02
N THR A 14 11.03 -4.47 0.23
CA THR A 14 12.01 -3.46 0.65
C THR A 14 12.20 -2.40 -0.42
N ARG A 15 12.28 -2.81 -1.68
CA ARG A 15 12.42 -1.89 -2.80
C ARG A 15 11.21 -0.98 -2.93
N TRP A 16 10.02 -1.55 -2.86
CA TRP A 16 8.77 -0.80 -2.88
C TRP A 16 8.69 0.18 -1.70
N CYS A 17 9.01 -0.29 -0.51
CA CYS A 17 8.97 0.54 0.69
C CYS A 17 10.02 1.66 0.64
N SER A 18 11.20 1.38 0.11
CA SER A 18 12.24 2.38 -0.09
C SER A 18 11.80 3.49 -1.04
N ALA A 19 11.09 3.13 -2.11
CA ALA A 19 10.54 4.11 -3.04
C ALA A 19 9.44 4.94 -2.36
N MET A 20 8.61 4.32 -1.54
CA MET A 20 7.55 5.00 -0.80
C MET A 20 8.10 5.99 0.23
N THR A 21 9.08 5.57 1.01
CA THR A 21 9.59 6.35 2.13
C THR A 21 10.72 7.30 1.74
N GLN A 22 11.37 7.07 0.60
CA GLN A 22 12.58 7.78 0.18
C GLN A 22 13.73 7.61 1.18
N ASP A 23 13.71 6.53 1.95
CA ASP A 23 14.68 6.25 3.00
C ASP A 23 14.90 4.74 3.09
N PRO A 24 16.01 4.23 2.54
CA PRO A 24 16.27 2.78 2.54
C PRO A 24 16.40 2.16 3.92
N VAL A 25 16.94 2.90 4.88
CA VAL A 25 17.09 2.40 6.26
C VAL A 25 15.73 2.25 6.92
N LEU A 26 14.90 3.26 6.80
CA LEU A 26 13.53 3.20 7.32
C LEU A 26 12.74 2.09 6.62
N ALA A 27 12.91 1.94 5.31
CA ALA A 27 12.22 0.90 4.56
C ALA A 27 12.55 -0.50 5.12
N GLU A 28 13.81 -0.76 5.37
CA GLU A 28 14.22 -2.04 5.92
C GLU A 28 13.62 -2.28 7.31
N ASP A 29 13.62 -1.27 8.17
CA ASP A 29 13.00 -1.35 9.48
C ASP A 29 11.50 -1.66 9.39
N LEU A 30 10.80 -0.99 8.48
CA LEU A 30 9.36 -1.20 8.31
C LEU A 30 9.04 -2.60 7.79
N VAL A 31 9.83 -3.09 6.86
CA VAL A 31 9.65 -4.44 6.33
C VAL A 31 9.92 -5.48 7.42
N GLN A 32 10.97 -5.30 8.21
CA GLN A 32 11.28 -6.18 9.32
C GLN A 32 10.14 -6.19 10.35
N GLU A 33 9.64 -5.03 10.71
CA GLU A 33 8.52 -4.91 11.64
C GLU A 33 7.28 -5.62 11.11
N ALA A 34 7.01 -5.53 9.81
CA ALA A 34 5.88 -6.21 9.19
C ALA A 34 6.04 -7.73 9.30
N PHE A 35 7.24 -8.26 9.09
CA PHE A 35 7.49 -9.69 9.24
C PHE A 35 7.34 -10.14 10.70
N LEU A 36 7.76 -9.32 11.65
CA LEU A 36 7.55 -9.62 13.07
C LEU A 36 6.06 -9.68 13.41
N ARG A 37 5.27 -8.76 12.88
CA ARG A 37 3.82 -8.79 13.08
C ARG A 37 3.18 -10.01 12.41
N ALA A 38 3.69 -10.41 11.27
CA ALA A 38 3.21 -11.60 10.56
C ALA A 38 3.34 -12.85 11.43
N MET A 39 4.37 -12.93 12.26
CA MET A 39 4.56 -14.06 13.16
C MET A 39 3.40 -14.21 14.16
N ASN A 40 2.73 -13.12 14.49
CA ASN A 40 1.56 -13.15 15.37
C ASN A 40 0.25 -13.39 14.61
N HIS A 41 0.29 -13.47 13.30
CA HIS A 41 -0.88 -13.66 12.44
C HIS A 41 -0.73 -14.87 11.52
N LEU A 42 0.12 -15.82 11.88
CA LEU A 42 0.40 -16.98 11.04
C LEU A 42 -0.84 -17.78 10.68
N THR A 43 -1.76 -17.95 11.64
CA THR A 43 -2.98 -18.71 11.41
C THR A 43 -3.81 -18.11 10.26
N VAL A 44 -3.91 -16.79 10.23
CA VAL A 44 -4.63 -16.09 9.16
C VAL A 44 -3.85 -16.18 7.85
N LEU A 45 -2.55 -15.90 7.90
CA LEU A 45 -1.71 -15.86 6.69
C LEU A 45 -1.56 -17.21 6.01
N GLU A 46 -1.53 -18.30 6.79
CA GLU A 46 -1.42 -19.64 6.23
C GLU A 46 -2.66 -20.06 5.44
N ASN A 47 -3.80 -19.45 5.74
CA ASN A 47 -5.08 -19.82 5.14
C ASN A 47 -5.50 -18.93 3.96
N ILE A 48 -4.64 -18.03 3.54
CA ILE A 48 -4.90 -17.15 2.40
C ILE A 48 -3.84 -17.37 1.31
N SER A 49 -4.16 -16.94 0.10
CA SER A 49 -3.23 -17.08 -1.02
C SER A 49 -1.99 -16.22 -0.85
N GLU A 50 -0.93 -16.55 -1.55
CA GLU A 50 0.30 -15.74 -1.57
C GLU A 50 0.02 -14.30 -1.96
N THR A 51 -0.89 -14.09 -2.89
CA THR A 51 -1.29 -12.76 -3.33
C THR A 51 -1.98 -11.98 -2.21
N GLN A 52 -2.86 -12.64 -1.46
CA GLN A 52 -3.50 -12.02 -0.31
C GLN A 52 -2.50 -11.76 0.81
N GLN A 53 -1.50 -12.63 0.96
CA GLN A 53 -0.39 -12.41 1.89
C GLN A 53 0.37 -11.14 1.52
N ARG A 54 0.68 -10.96 0.24
CA ARG A 54 1.35 -9.74 -0.24
C ARG A 54 0.53 -8.50 0.05
N ALA A 55 -0.77 -8.55 -0.19
CA ALA A 55 -1.67 -7.43 0.11
C ALA A 55 -1.65 -7.09 1.61
N TRP A 56 -1.63 -8.11 2.45
CA TRP A 56 -1.52 -7.92 3.90
C TRP A 56 -0.23 -7.19 4.27
N PHE A 57 0.91 -7.58 3.67
CA PHE A 57 2.18 -6.92 3.92
C PHE A 57 2.20 -5.48 3.43
N TYR A 58 1.69 -5.20 2.23
CA TYR A 58 1.60 -3.82 1.74
C TYR A 58 0.79 -2.94 2.68
N ARG A 59 -0.35 -3.43 3.12
CA ARG A 59 -1.20 -2.69 4.06
C ARG A 59 -0.51 -2.46 5.40
N THR A 60 0.11 -3.49 5.94
CA THR A 60 0.80 -3.42 7.22
C THR A 60 1.96 -2.43 7.17
N ILE A 61 2.80 -2.53 6.14
CA ILE A 61 3.94 -1.62 5.96
C ILE A 61 3.45 -0.18 5.79
N LYS A 62 2.44 0.03 4.99
CA LYS A 62 1.86 1.36 4.81
C LYS A 62 1.35 1.92 6.14
N ASN A 63 0.62 1.13 6.90
CA ASN A 63 0.09 1.57 8.20
C ASN A 63 1.21 1.90 9.17
N LEU A 64 2.27 1.10 9.21
CA LEU A 64 3.44 1.39 10.03
C LEU A 64 4.11 2.69 9.62
N TYR A 65 4.23 2.93 8.33
CA TYR A 65 4.81 4.17 7.82
C TYR A 65 3.96 5.38 8.22
N LEU A 66 2.65 5.30 8.04
CA LEU A 66 1.74 6.38 8.40
C LEU A 66 1.77 6.67 9.90
N ASP A 67 1.86 5.66 10.73
CA ASP A 67 1.98 5.83 12.16
C ASP A 67 3.24 6.60 12.52
N ARG A 68 4.37 6.29 11.88
CA ARG A 68 5.61 7.03 12.10
C ARG A 68 5.52 8.48 11.65
N VAL A 69 4.91 8.73 10.51
CA VAL A 69 4.70 10.09 10.00
C VAL A 69 3.83 10.88 10.96
N ARG A 70 2.77 10.28 11.48
CA ARG A 70 1.89 10.93 12.46
C ARG A 70 2.61 11.26 13.76
N HIS A 71 3.44 10.34 14.24
CA HIS A 71 4.22 10.58 15.47
C HIS A 71 5.27 11.65 15.28
N GLY A 72 5.82 11.80 14.09
CA GLY A 72 6.79 12.85 13.79
C GLY A 72 6.16 14.23 13.55
N ARG A 73 4.86 14.27 13.28
CA ARG A 73 4.11 15.50 13.10
C ARG A 73 3.11 15.63 14.20
N PHE A 74 3.41 16.44 15.16
CA PHE A 74 2.70 16.52 16.44
C PHE A 74 1.22 16.76 16.36
N GLU A 75 0.59 17.04 15.29
CA GLU A 75 -0.74 17.60 15.37
C GLU A 75 -1.57 17.49 14.14
N THR A 76 -1.21 16.69 13.21
CA THR A 76 -2.20 16.41 12.20
C THR A 76 -3.14 15.36 12.75
N ILE A 77 -3.97 15.82 13.66
CA ILE A 77 -5.18 15.10 13.94
C ILE A 77 -5.96 15.18 12.64
N TYR A 78 -5.94 14.12 11.87
CA TYR A 78 -6.84 13.98 10.75
C TYR A 78 -8.22 13.69 11.32
N GLU A 79 -8.80 14.70 11.97
CA GLU A 79 -10.19 14.65 12.40
C GLU A 79 -11.14 14.76 11.24
N ASP A 80 -10.64 15.11 10.09
CA ASP A 80 -11.43 15.14 8.90
C ASP A 80 -11.71 13.70 8.48
N LEU A 81 -12.95 13.33 8.75
CA LEU A 81 -13.49 12.11 8.20
C LEU A 81 -13.17 12.05 6.71
N PRO A 82 -12.60 10.96 6.24
CA PRO A 82 -12.34 10.83 4.83
C PRO A 82 -13.62 11.08 4.06
N GLU A 83 -13.53 11.93 3.05
CA GLU A 83 -14.59 12.07 2.08
C GLU A 83 -14.99 10.67 1.64
N SER A 84 -16.28 10.47 1.50
CA SER A 84 -16.83 9.17 1.14
C SER A 84 -16.02 8.53 0.02
N VAL A 85 -15.38 7.44 0.35
CA VAL A 85 -14.67 6.64 -0.63
C VAL A 85 -15.73 6.03 -1.53
N GLU A 86 -15.64 6.34 -2.81
CA GLU A 86 -16.40 5.59 -3.78
C GLU A 86 -15.88 4.17 -3.74
N LYS A 87 -16.64 3.29 -3.13
CA LYS A 87 -16.39 1.88 -3.26
C LYS A 87 -16.45 1.56 -4.74
N ILE A 88 -15.48 0.82 -5.20
CA ILE A 88 -15.50 0.32 -6.56
C ILE A 88 -16.15 -1.06 -6.51
N PRO A 89 -17.50 -1.16 -6.55
CA PRO A 89 -18.18 -2.43 -6.35
C PRO A 89 -17.94 -3.40 -7.50
N GLU A 90 -17.50 -2.90 -8.63
CA GLU A 90 -17.20 -3.69 -9.82
C GLU A 90 -15.98 -4.59 -9.66
N TYR A 91 -15.24 -4.40 -8.57
CA TYR A 91 -13.99 -5.12 -8.34
C TYR A 91 -14.08 -6.10 -7.17
N ASP A 92 -15.28 -6.43 -6.74
CA ASP A 92 -15.48 -7.49 -5.77
C ASP A 92 -15.00 -8.83 -6.37
N GLY A 93 -14.16 -9.53 -5.64
CA GLY A 93 -13.58 -10.79 -6.09
C GLY A 93 -12.25 -10.64 -6.82
N ILE A 94 -11.78 -9.41 -7.05
CA ILE A 94 -10.48 -9.17 -7.64
C ILE A 94 -9.40 -9.34 -6.58
N ASP A 95 -8.34 -10.01 -6.95
CA ASP A 95 -7.18 -10.10 -6.10
C ASP A 95 -6.37 -8.80 -6.20
N TRP A 96 -6.64 -7.89 -5.29
CA TRP A 96 -6.00 -6.58 -5.24
C TRP A 96 -4.49 -6.67 -5.08
N GLY A 97 -4.02 -7.71 -4.40
CA GLY A 97 -2.58 -7.90 -4.24
C GLY A 97 -1.88 -8.12 -5.57
N ILE A 98 -2.45 -8.92 -6.46
CA ILE A 98 -1.88 -9.13 -7.80
C ILE A 98 -1.88 -7.82 -8.57
N LEU A 99 -3.01 -7.13 -8.58
CA LEU A 99 -3.15 -5.91 -9.36
C LEU A 99 -2.23 -4.80 -8.86
N LEU A 100 -2.20 -4.58 -7.55
CA LEU A 100 -1.33 -3.56 -6.97
C LEU A 100 0.14 -3.87 -7.20
N GLY A 101 0.50 -5.15 -7.20
CA GLY A 101 1.86 -5.59 -7.48
C GLY A 101 2.32 -5.34 -8.92
N LYS A 102 1.39 -5.15 -9.85
CA LYS A 102 1.69 -4.84 -11.25
C LYS A 102 1.86 -3.35 -11.52
N LEU A 103 1.49 -2.50 -10.57
CA LEU A 103 1.55 -1.06 -10.76
C LEU A 103 2.96 -0.55 -10.47
N PRO A 104 3.50 0.32 -11.34
CA PRO A 104 4.87 0.83 -11.15
C PRO A 104 4.96 1.83 -9.99
N GLY A 105 6.11 1.86 -9.34
CA GLY A 105 6.44 2.86 -8.33
C GLY A 105 5.40 2.94 -7.21
N ASN A 106 4.95 4.16 -6.94
CA ASN A 106 4.01 4.45 -5.86
C ASN A 106 2.54 4.34 -6.27
N GLU A 107 2.25 4.02 -7.52
CA GLU A 107 0.86 4.00 -8.00
C GLU A 107 -0.02 3.05 -7.19
N GLY A 108 0.49 1.87 -6.87
CA GLY A 108 -0.29 0.88 -6.13
C GLY A 108 -0.68 1.36 -4.74
N ILE A 109 0.28 1.94 -4.01
CA ILE A 109 -0.01 2.43 -2.67
C ILE A 109 -0.90 3.66 -2.69
N ILE A 110 -0.67 4.57 -3.61
CA ILE A 110 -1.50 5.77 -3.75
C ILE A 110 -2.93 5.40 -4.08
N PHE A 111 -3.11 4.45 -5.00
CA PHE A 111 -4.43 3.93 -5.34
C PHE A 111 -5.10 3.30 -4.11
N CYS A 112 -4.38 2.46 -3.38
CA CYS A 112 -4.90 1.82 -2.18
C CYS A 112 -5.33 2.84 -1.14
N MET A 113 -4.51 3.85 -0.89
CA MET A 113 -4.83 4.90 0.08
C MET A 113 -6.09 5.67 -0.33
N ARG A 114 -6.22 6.03 -1.58
CA ARG A 114 -7.34 6.83 -2.06
C ARG A 114 -8.65 6.04 -2.09
N TYR A 115 -8.62 4.84 -2.66
CA TYR A 115 -9.85 4.11 -2.98
C TYR A 115 -10.24 3.06 -1.95
N LEU A 116 -9.27 2.47 -1.26
CA LEU A 116 -9.55 1.44 -0.26
C LEU A 116 -9.57 2.00 1.15
N GLU A 117 -8.86 3.07 1.42
CA GLU A 117 -8.73 3.62 2.76
C GLU A 117 -9.27 5.04 2.94
N GLY A 118 -9.65 5.69 1.85
CA GLY A 118 -10.35 6.96 1.92
C GLY A 118 -9.50 8.20 2.13
N TYR A 119 -8.20 8.13 1.89
CA TYR A 119 -7.35 9.33 1.95
C TYR A 119 -7.67 10.26 0.79
N THR A 120 -7.66 11.56 1.06
CA THR A 120 -7.80 12.55 -0.01
C THR A 120 -6.48 12.70 -0.76
N SER A 121 -6.55 13.22 -1.99
CA SER A 121 -5.33 13.51 -2.76
C SER A 121 -4.41 14.50 -2.04
N ARG A 122 -4.99 15.43 -1.28
CA ARG A 122 -4.23 16.38 -0.49
C ARG A 122 -3.46 15.68 0.63
N GLU A 123 -4.12 14.78 1.37
CA GLU A 123 -3.48 14.00 2.43
C GLU A 123 -2.37 13.11 1.89
N ILE A 124 -2.62 12.46 0.76
CA ILE A 124 -1.62 11.62 0.10
C ILE A 124 -0.42 12.49 -0.32
N GLY A 125 -0.70 13.67 -0.88
CA GLY A 125 0.35 14.60 -1.28
C GLY A 125 1.23 15.04 -0.11
N GLU A 126 0.64 15.28 1.04
CA GLU A 126 1.40 15.63 2.24
C GLU A 126 2.33 14.48 2.67
N ILE A 127 1.84 13.26 2.61
CA ILE A 127 2.62 12.07 3.01
C ILE A 127 3.78 11.82 2.05
N PHE A 128 3.54 11.92 0.76
CA PHE A 128 4.55 11.64 -0.27
C PHE A 128 5.33 12.87 -0.71
N HIS A 129 5.10 14.03 -0.10
CA HIS A 129 5.77 15.29 -0.43
C HIS A 129 5.58 15.66 -1.90
N MET A 130 4.36 15.58 -2.38
CA MET A 130 4.02 15.95 -3.74
C MET A 130 2.74 16.79 -3.78
N PRO A 131 2.59 17.65 -4.79
CA PRO A 131 1.36 18.44 -4.94
C PRO A 131 0.15 17.54 -5.16
N PRO A 132 -1.05 17.95 -4.71
CA PRO A 132 -2.27 17.17 -4.95
C PRO A 132 -2.54 16.88 -6.43
N GLY A 133 -2.15 17.80 -7.31
CA GLY A 133 -2.27 17.58 -8.75
C GLY A 133 -1.43 16.42 -9.25
N THR A 134 -0.23 16.25 -8.69
CA THR A 134 0.64 15.13 -9.01
C THR A 134 0.01 13.81 -8.52
N VAL A 135 -0.59 13.83 -7.32
CA VAL A 135 -1.30 12.65 -6.81
C VAL A 135 -2.45 12.27 -7.74
N ARG A 136 -3.24 13.25 -8.17
CA ARG A 136 -4.33 12.98 -9.11
C ARG A 136 -3.85 12.43 -10.44
N ALA A 137 -2.73 12.94 -10.94
CA ALA A 137 -2.12 12.42 -12.16
C ALA A 137 -1.69 10.95 -12.00
N GLN A 138 -1.07 10.63 -10.87
CA GLN A 138 -0.68 9.25 -10.57
C GLN A 138 -1.89 8.34 -10.41
N LEU A 139 -2.97 8.83 -9.80
CA LEU A 139 -4.22 8.06 -9.70
C LEU A 139 -4.82 7.79 -11.08
N SER A 140 -4.76 8.75 -11.99
CA SER A 140 -5.20 8.55 -13.38
C SER A 140 -4.38 7.48 -14.08
N LEU A 141 -3.05 7.51 -13.91
CA LEU A 141 -2.17 6.49 -14.47
C LEU A 141 -2.45 5.13 -13.85
N ALA A 142 -2.64 5.08 -12.53
CA ALA A 142 -2.96 3.83 -11.85
C ALA A 142 -4.24 3.21 -12.39
N ARG A 143 -5.28 4.02 -12.57
CA ARG A 143 -6.55 3.54 -13.16
C ARG A 143 -6.35 3.02 -14.58
N LYS A 144 -5.56 3.71 -15.38
CA LYS A 144 -5.24 3.29 -16.73
C LYS A 144 -4.53 1.93 -16.74
N HIS A 145 -3.50 1.79 -15.91
CA HIS A 145 -2.73 0.55 -15.80
C HIS A 145 -3.60 -0.60 -15.29
N LEU A 146 -4.49 -0.32 -14.33
CA LEU A 146 -5.42 -1.33 -13.84
C LEU A 146 -6.41 -1.79 -14.91
N LYS A 147 -6.94 -0.88 -15.70
CA LYS A 147 -7.82 -1.22 -16.81
C LYS A 147 -7.12 -2.12 -17.81
N GLU A 148 -5.87 -1.82 -18.14
CA GLU A 148 -5.09 -2.64 -19.05
C GLU A 148 -4.83 -4.03 -18.46
N ALA A 149 -4.54 -4.11 -17.15
CA ALA A 149 -4.30 -5.38 -16.48
C ALA A 149 -5.57 -6.24 -16.38
N LEU A 150 -6.75 -5.62 -16.35
CA LEU A 150 -8.04 -6.30 -16.27
C LEU A 150 -8.63 -6.67 -17.62
N LYS A 151 -8.05 -6.22 -18.71
CA LYS A 151 -8.56 -6.58 -20.04
C LYS A 151 -8.43 -8.08 -20.25
N PRO A 152 -9.51 -8.75 -20.68
CA PRO A 152 -9.40 -10.15 -21.08
C PRO A 152 -8.48 -10.25 -22.28
N LEU A 153 -7.69 -11.28 -22.31
CA LEU A 153 -6.84 -11.61 -23.44
C LEU A 153 -7.68 -12.00 -24.64
#